data_77ae29453a5e341a0e4bf3791471cfa4
#
_entry.id   77ae29453a5e341a0e4bf3791471cfa4
#
_cell.length_a   1.000
_cell.length_b   1.000
_cell.length_c   1.000
_cell.angle_alpha   90.00
_cell.angle_beta   90.00
_cell.angle_gamma   90.00
#
_symmetry.space_group_name_H-M   'P 1'
#
loop_
_entity.id
_entity.type
_entity.pdbx_description
1 polymer ?
#
loop_
_entity_poly.entity_id
_entity_poly.type
_entity_poly.pdbx_seq_one_letter_code
_entity_poly.pdbx_strand_id
1 'polypeptide(L)'
;MAFRISVKEAARYPGLRAQLGAARAPKKKPAAARSRAGGSSAAAYVEWDAVREVGAARHWVLDLPDMELINANAVRGWHWAEERKVAASIRETAAVLARAQRVPRLVRARVVYVVKPKMRTRVFDPSNWSLAAKAAVDGLQDAGVFEDDNAAVVTGVDPRAGERQSGANIRMSLVIIDQGEENTHG
;
A
#
# COMPACT_ATOMS: atom_id res chain seq x y z
N MET A 1 11.11 16.87 19.24
CA MET A 1 11.53 18.15 18.60
C MET A 1 12.78 17.89 17.77
N ALA A 2 12.68 17.98 16.44
CA ALA A 2 13.82 17.79 15.56
C ALA A 2 14.46 19.17 15.29
N PHE A 3 15.67 19.36 15.78
CA PHE A 3 16.48 20.56 15.51
C PHE A 3 16.91 20.55 14.03
N ARG A 4 16.40 21.46 13.23
CA ARG A 4 16.93 21.76 11.90
C ARG A 4 17.94 22.89 12.01
N ILE A 5 19.22 22.58 11.87
CA ILE A 5 20.27 23.59 11.78
C ILE A 5 20.29 24.13 10.34
N SER A 6 20.23 25.45 10.18
CA SER A 6 20.30 26.09 8.87
C SER A 6 21.73 26.04 8.29
N VAL A 7 21.86 26.04 6.96
CA VAL A 7 23.15 26.01 6.27
C VAL A 7 24.08 27.18 6.68
N LYS A 8 23.49 28.32 7.11
CA LYS A 8 24.23 29.48 7.64
C LYS A 8 24.81 29.26 9.03
N GLU A 9 24.15 28.46 9.88
CA GLU A 9 24.66 28.12 11.21
C GLU A 9 25.73 27.04 11.15
N ALA A 10 25.62 26.08 10.21
CA ALA A 10 26.66 25.08 9.99
C ALA A 10 28.01 25.66 9.56
N ALA A 11 28.03 26.87 8.98
CA ALA A 11 29.24 27.55 8.57
C ALA A 11 30.13 28.05 9.73
N ARG A 12 29.60 28.11 10.97
CA ARG A 12 30.32 28.55 12.17
C ARG A 12 31.14 27.46 12.82
N TYR A 13 30.99 26.19 12.38
CA TYR A 13 31.72 25.06 12.97
C TYR A 13 32.57 24.35 11.90
N PRO A 14 33.85 24.69 11.77
CA PRO A 14 34.74 24.16 10.72
C PRO A 14 34.93 22.63 10.76
N GLY A 15 34.73 21.99 11.93
CA GLY A 15 34.76 20.53 12.05
C GLY A 15 33.56 19.78 11.44
N LEU A 16 32.40 20.41 11.33
CA LEU A 16 31.21 19.81 10.71
C LEU A 16 31.27 19.81 9.19
N ARG A 17 32.01 20.72 8.60
CA ARG A 17 32.18 20.86 7.15
C ARG A 17 32.96 19.69 6.54
N ALA A 18 33.87 19.11 7.29
CA ALA A 18 34.66 17.95 6.84
C ALA A 18 33.84 16.66 6.79
N GLN A 19 32.82 16.54 7.63
CA GLN A 19 31.90 15.37 7.61
C GLN A 19 30.80 15.47 6.56
N LEU A 20 30.39 16.68 6.17
CA LEU A 20 29.38 16.91 5.12
C LEU A 20 29.98 16.98 3.71
N GLY A 21 31.30 17.16 3.57
CA GLY A 21 32.03 17.27 2.29
C GLY A 21 32.37 15.93 1.62
N ALA A 22 32.12 14.80 2.28
CA ALA A 22 32.46 13.48 1.74
C ALA A 22 31.31 12.76 1.01
N ALA A 23 30.25 13.49 0.63
CA ALA A 23 29.25 12.97 -0.28
C ALA A 23 29.85 12.84 -1.68
N ARG A 24 30.39 11.67 -1.97
CA ARG A 24 30.98 11.27 -3.25
C ARG A 24 29.95 11.50 -4.35
N ALA A 25 30.24 12.42 -5.27
CA ALA A 25 29.44 12.67 -6.46
C ALA A 25 29.10 11.32 -7.16
N PRO A 26 27.84 11.08 -7.55
CA PRO A 26 27.49 9.86 -8.24
C PRO A 26 28.26 9.79 -9.56
N LYS A 27 29.08 8.77 -9.76
CA LYS A 27 29.74 8.47 -11.04
C LYS A 27 28.65 8.27 -12.07
N LYS A 28 28.51 9.22 -13.02
CA LYS A 28 27.68 9.03 -14.23
C LYS A 28 28.16 7.78 -14.94
N LYS A 29 27.37 6.71 -14.92
CA LYS A 29 27.55 5.59 -15.84
C LYS A 29 27.32 6.11 -17.26
N PRO A 30 28.18 5.76 -18.26
CA PRO A 30 27.94 6.13 -19.64
C PRO A 30 26.57 5.56 -20.05
N ALA A 31 25.74 6.39 -20.67
CA ALA A 31 24.47 5.99 -21.24
C ALA A 31 24.75 5.02 -22.39
N ALA A 32 24.56 3.72 -22.16
CA ALA A 32 24.49 2.75 -23.22
C ALA A 32 23.30 3.14 -24.11
N ALA A 33 23.59 3.43 -25.38
CA ALA A 33 22.59 3.69 -26.40
C ALA A 33 21.69 2.44 -26.51
N ARG A 34 20.51 2.51 -25.87
CA ARG A 34 19.48 1.50 -26.06
C ARG A 34 18.84 1.75 -27.41
N SER A 35 19.15 0.87 -28.37
CA SER A 35 18.43 0.75 -29.62
C SER A 35 16.93 0.71 -29.34
N ARG A 36 16.18 1.64 -29.96
CA ARG A 36 14.73 1.55 -30.03
C ARG A 36 14.37 0.40 -30.97
N ALA A 37 14.29 -0.78 -30.42
CA ALA A 37 13.71 -1.93 -31.11
C ALA A 37 12.29 -2.15 -30.60
N GLY A 38 11.35 -2.12 -31.54
CA GLY A 38 10.08 -2.79 -31.47
C GLY A 38 9.08 -2.28 -30.44
N GLY A 39 7.98 -1.69 -30.94
CA GLY A 39 6.81 -1.39 -30.16
C GLY A 39 6.29 -2.66 -29.46
N SER A 40 6.59 -2.78 -28.19
CA SER A 40 5.79 -3.58 -27.29
C SER A 40 4.45 -2.83 -27.19
N SER A 41 3.39 -3.42 -27.72
CA SER A 41 2.03 -3.07 -27.37
C SER A 41 2.01 -2.98 -25.85
N ALA A 42 1.95 -1.79 -25.29
CA ALA A 42 1.76 -1.59 -23.88
C ALA A 42 0.45 -2.29 -23.56
N ALA A 43 0.51 -3.43 -22.86
CA ALA A 43 -0.68 -4.11 -22.39
C ALA A 43 -1.56 -3.05 -21.76
N ALA A 44 -2.78 -2.90 -22.27
CA ALA A 44 -3.69 -1.87 -21.80
C ALA A 44 -3.83 -2.03 -20.30
N TYR A 45 -3.58 -0.94 -19.56
CA TYR A 45 -3.78 -0.93 -18.12
C TYR A 45 -5.26 -1.21 -17.85
N VAL A 46 -5.55 -2.40 -17.35
CA VAL A 46 -6.91 -2.80 -17.02
C VAL A 46 -7.18 -2.34 -15.60
N GLU A 47 -8.02 -1.32 -15.48
CA GLU A 47 -8.52 -0.88 -14.18
C GLU A 47 -9.46 -1.95 -13.61
N TRP A 48 -9.40 -2.13 -12.29
CA TRP A 48 -10.30 -3.02 -11.60
C TRP A 48 -11.72 -2.47 -11.59
N ASP A 49 -12.65 -3.28 -12.05
CA ASP A 49 -14.07 -2.98 -12.04
C ASP A 49 -14.72 -3.62 -10.81
N ALA A 50 -15.00 -2.79 -9.81
CA ALA A 50 -15.65 -3.22 -8.57
C ALA A 50 -17.02 -3.86 -8.84
N VAL A 51 -17.82 -3.29 -9.73
CA VAL A 51 -19.18 -3.75 -10.03
C VAL A 51 -19.14 -5.15 -10.63
N ARG A 52 -18.20 -5.40 -11.53
CA ARG A 52 -18.05 -6.70 -12.17
C ARG A 52 -17.59 -7.78 -11.19
N GLU A 53 -16.72 -7.45 -10.25
CA GLU A 53 -16.12 -8.45 -9.35
C GLU A 53 -16.95 -8.67 -8.08
N VAL A 54 -17.57 -7.62 -7.54
CA VAL A 54 -18.40 -7.71 -6.33
C VAL A 54 -19.82 -8.18 -6.65
N GLY A 55 -20.33 -7.81 -7.82
CA GLY A 55 -21.73 -8.12 -8.19
C GLY A 55 -22.73 -7.52 -7.21
N ALA A 56 -23.71 -8.31 -6.83
CA ALA A 56 -24.76 -7.92 -5.88
C ALA A 56 -24.40 -8.20 -4.40
N ALA A 57 -23.19 -8.70 -4.11
CA ALA A 57 -22.78 -9.00 -2.76
C ALA A 57 -22.69 -7.73 -1.89
N ARG A 58 -23.08 -7.85 -0.62
CA ARG A 58 -22.91 -6.78 0.35
C ARG A 58 -21.41 -6.53 0.56
N HIS A 59 -21.00 -5.28 0.46
CA HIS A 59 -19.59 -4.92 0.58
C HIS A 59 -19.39 -3.54 1.19
N TRP A 60 -18.16 -3.28 1.66
CA TRP A 60 -17.70 -2.00 2.17
C TRP A 60 -16.38 -1.63 1.50
N VAL A 61 -16.19 -0.34 1.26
CA VAL A 61 -14.96 0.20 0.68
C VAL A 61 -14.29 1.11 1.70
N LEU A 62 -13.10 0.75 2.15
CA LEU A 62 -12.28 1.57 3.05
C LEU A 62 -11.15 2.20 2.25
N ASP A 63 -11.25 3.49 1.99
CA ASP A 63 -10.17 4.25 1.35
C ASP A 63 -9.15 4.69 2.41
N LEU A 64 -7.95 4.12 2.39
CA LEU A 64 -6.87 4.58 3.25
C LEU A 64 -6.47 6.01 2.84
N PRO A 65 -6.24 6.92 3.81
CA PRO A 65 -5.82 8.28 3.53
C PRO A 65 -4.46 8.31 2.85
N ASP A 66 -3.99 9.50 2.48
CA ASP A 66 -2.63 9.69 1.95
C ASP A 66 -1.58 9.41 3.05
N MET A 67 -1.09 8.19 3.10
CA MET A 67 -0.15 7.69 4.09
C MET A 67 0.95 6.84 3.43
N GLU A 68 2.02 6.59 4.16
CA GLU A 68 3.06 5.69 3.72
C GLU A 68 2.55 4.24 3.73
N LEU A 69 2.78 3.53 2.63
CA LEU A 69 2.41 2.13 2.47
C LEU A 69 3.66 1.26 2.31
N ILE A 70 3.65 0.08 2.91
CA ILE A 70 4.76 -0.87 2.82
C ILE A 70 4.76 -1.52 1.44
N ASN A 71 5.84 -1.28 0.68
CA ASN A 71 6.10 -1.96 -0.57
C ASN A 71 7.17 -3.04 -0.35
N ALA A 72 6.87 -4.30 -0.69
CA ALA A 72 7.75 -5.45 -0.46
C ALA A 72 9.15 -5.31 -1.10
N ASN A 73 9.26 -4.55 -2.20
CA ASN A 73 10.55 -4.28 -2.84
C ASN A 73 11.35 -3.17 -2.14
N ALA A 74 10.66 -2.18 -1.57
CA ALA A 74 11.30 -1.06 -0.89
C ALA A 74 11.71 -1.41 0.55
N VAL A 75 10.92 -2.23 1.23
CA VAL A 75 11.14 -2.59 2.64
C VAL A 75 12.45 -3.32 2.91
N ARG A 76 13.04 -3.95 1.89
CA ARG A 76 14.34 -4.64 2.01
C ARG A 76 15.48 -3.74 2.51
N GLY A 77 15.34 -2.42 2.41
CA GLY A 77 16.29 -1.44 2.91
C GLY A 77 15.87 -0.75 4.21
N TRP A 78 14.70 -1.09 4.75
CA TRP A 78 14.19 -0.45 5.95
C TRP A 78 14.75 -1.12 7.21
N HIS A 79 14.86 -0.32 8.26
CA HIS A 79 15.07 -0.88 9.58
C HIS A 79 13.76 -1.51 10.08
N TRP A 80 13.85 -2.67 10.73
CA TRP A 80 12.67 -3.40 11.21
C TRP A 80 11.71 -2.57 12.09
N ALA A 81 12.24 -1.59 12.84
CA ALA A 81 11.43 -0.69 13.67
C ALA A 81 10.61 0.29 12.82
N GLU A 82 11.12 0.72 11.67
CA GLU A 82 10.45 1.60 10.72
C GLU A 82 9.30 0.85 10.04
N GLU A 83 9.56 -0.36 9.57
CA GLU A 83 8.53 -1.23 9.01
C GLU A 83 7.38 -1.46 9.99
N ARG A 84 7.70 -1.81 11.25
CA ARG A 84 6.68 -2.00 12.30
C ARG A 84 5.87 -0.74 12.57
N LYS A 85 6.49 0.43 12.56
CA LYS A 85 5.81 1.70 12.79
C LYS A 85 4.80 1.99 11.67
N VAL A 86 5.19 1.77 10.41
CA VAL A 86 4.32 1.96 9.26
C VAL A 86 3.20 0.93 9.28
N ALA A 87 3.50 -0.35 9.54
CA ALA A 87 2.49 -1.40 9.67
C ALA A 87 1.46 -1.08 10.78
N ALA A 88 1.90 -0.63 11.94
CA ALA A 88 1.02 -0.24 13.03
C ALA A 88 0.10 0.93 12.64
N SER A 89 0.62 1.93 11.93
CA SER A 89 -0.18 3.06 11.43
C SER A 89 -1.25 2.62 10.43
N ILE A 90 -0.92 1.71 9.51
CA ILE A 90 -1.88 1.16 8.54
C ILE A 90 -2.97 0.37 9.28
N ARG A 91 -2.57 -0.50 10.22
CA ARG A 91 -3.45 -1.31 11.05
C ARG A 91 -4.45 -0.46 11.83
N GLU A 92 -3.96 0.55 12.54
CA GLU A 92 -4.79 1.49 13.31
C GLU A 92 -5.76 2.25 12.40
N THR A 93 -5.28 2.75 11.26
CA THR A 93 -6.10 3.49 10.29
C THR A 93 -7.23 2.62 9.75
N ALA A 94 -6.94 1.38 9.36
CA ALA A 94 -7.95 0.45 8.86
C ALA A 94 -9.00 0.14 9.94
N ALA A 95 -8.58 -0.06 11.20
CA ALA A 95 -9.49 -0.28 12.32
C ALA A 95 -10.42 0.92 12.57
N VAL A 96 -9.89 2.14 12.53
CA VAL A 96 -10.68 3.38 12.69
C VAL A 96 -11.70 3.52 11.56
N LEU A 97 -11.29 3.31 10.31
CA LEU A 97 -12.18 3.40 9.16
C LEU A 97 -13.30 2.36 9.20
N ALA A 98 -12.98 1.11 9.57
CA ALA A 98 -13.97 0.06 9.69
C ALA A 98 -15.05 0.40 10.74
N ARG A 99 -14.63 0.90 11.91
CA ARG A 99 -15.55 1.36 12.96
C ARG A 99 -16.38 2.56 12.52
N ALA A 100 -15.76 3.54 11.86
CA ALA A 100 -16.43 4.75 11.37
C ALA A 100 -17.52 4.41 10.33
N GLN A 101 -17.26 3.45 9.44
CA GLN A 101 -18.21 2.96 8.46
C GLN A 101 -19.17 1.90 9.02
N ARG A 102 -19.04 1.55 10.30
CA ARG A 102 -19.88 0.54 10.97
C ARG A 102 -19.89 -0.79 10.22
N VAL A 103 -18.72 -1.23 9.74
CA VAL A 103 -18.59 -2.55 9.14
C VAL A 103 -18.98 -3.58 10.20
N PRO A 104 -19.99 -4.44 9.96
CA PRO A 104 -20.42 -5.40 10.95
C PRO A 104 -19.42 -6.56 11.09
N ARG A 105 -19.59 -7.37 12.11
CA ARG A 105 -18.90 -8.65 12.19
C ARG A 105 -19.37 -9.56 11.06
N LEU A 106 -18.44 -10.15 10.33
CA LEU A 106 -18.66 -11.05 9.21
C LEU A 106 -18.19 -12.46 9.59
N VAL A 107 -18.99 -13.45 9.25
CA VAL A 107 -18.66 -14.87 9.46
C VAL A 107 -17.61 -15.29 8.43
N ARG A 108 -17.79 -14.83 7.19
CA ARG A 108 -16.89 -15.12 6.07
C ARG A 108 -16.83 -13.94 5.13
N ALA A 109 -15.64 -13.56 4.73
CA ALA A 109 -15.44 -12.45 3.83
C ALA A 109 -14.27 -12.68 2.88
N ARG A 110 -14.35 -12.04 1.70
CA ARG A 110 -13.22 -11.87 0.80
C ARG A 110 -12.76 -10.43 0.87
N VAL A 111 -11.46 -10.21 0.98
CA VAL A 111 -10.87 -8.87 0.96
C VAL A 111 -10.15 -8.68 -0.36
N VAL A 112 -10.45 -7.58 -1.03
CA VAL A 112 -9.72 -7.14 -2.23
C VAL A 112 -9.01 -5.85 -1.86
N TYR A 113 -7.70 -5.77 -2.08
CA TYR A 113 -6.98 -4.51 -1.94
C TYR A 113 -6.65 -3.91 -3.30
N VAL A 114 -7.07 -2.67 -3.48
CA VAL A 114 -6.95 -1.94 -4.74
C VAL A 114 -5.85 -0.91 -4.61
N VAL A 115 -4.75 -1.11 -5.34
CA VAL A 115 -3.62 -0.18 -5.35
C VAL A 115 -3.84 0.85 -6.44
N LYS A 116 -3.97 2.12 -6.03
CA LYS A 116 -4.19 3.27 -6.91
C LYS A 116 -2.85 3.97 -7.20
N PRO A 117 -2.27 3.79 -8.39
CA PRO A 117 -0.96 4.34 -8.70
C PRO A 117 -1.02 5.83 -9.01
N LYS A 118 0.14 6.50 -8.94
CA LYS A 118 0.29 7.87 -9.41
C LYS A 118 0.09 7.97 -10.92
N MET A 119 -0.32 9.13 -11.44
CA MET A 119 -0.53 9.37 -12.88
C MET A 119 0.65 8.94 -13.75
N ARG A 120 1.88 9.16 -13.30
CA ARG A 120 3.11 8.85 -14.05
C ARG A 120 3.71 7.48 -13.75
N THR A 121 3.04 6.66 -12.93
CA THR A 121 3.53 5.32 -12.62
C THR A 121 3.49 4.45 -13.89
N ARG A 122 4.58 3.76 -14.17
CA ARG A 122 4.63 2.73 -15.22
C ARG A 122 3.82 1.52 -14.79
N VAL A 123 3.79 0.48 -15.63
CA VAL A 123 3.21 -0.81 -15.25
C VAL A 123 3.82 -1.25 -13.93
N PHE A 124 2.99 -1.65 -12.98
CA PHE A 124 3.37 -2.06 -11.64
C PHE A 124 2.60 -3.33 -11.26
N ASP A 125 3.15 -4.07 -10.32
CA ASP A 125 2.51 -5.25 -9.77
C ASP A 125 1.87 -4.87 -8.42
N PRO A 126 0.53 -4.87 -8.30
CA PRO A 126 -0.15 -4.52 -7.05
C PRO A 126 0.18 -5.48 -5.91
N SER A 127 0.64 -6.71 -6.18
CA SER A 127 1.04 -7.67 -5.14
C SER A 127 2.22 -7.19 -4.29
N ASN A 128 3.02 -6.25 -4.80
CA ASN A 128 4.12 -5.63 -4.03
C ASN A 128 3.64 -4.88 -2.77
N TRP A 129 2.35 -4.60 -2.62
CA TRP A 129 1.76 -3.97 -1.42
C TRP A 129 1.05 -4.97 -0.51
N SER A 130 1.29 -6.27 -0.68
CA SER A 130 0.70 -7.33 0.16
C SER A 130 0.98 -7.17 1.65
N LEU A 131 2.15 -6.65 2.05
CA LEU A 131 2.47 -6.36 3.44
C LEU A 131 1.59 -5.24 4.02
N ALA A 132 1.34 -4.19 3.24
CA ALA A 132 0.41 -3.14 3.64
C ALA A 132 -1.03 -3.68 3.74
N ALA A 133 -1.44 -4.51 2.79
CA ALA A 133 -2.76 -5.15 2.79
C ALA A 133 -2.93 -6.06 4.02
N LYS A 134 -1.90 -6.87 4.37
CA LYS A 134 -1.94 -7.68 5.58
C LYS A 134 -2.10 -6.82 6.83
N ALA A 135 -1.30 -5.77 6.99
CA ALA A 135 -1.43 -4.88 8.13
C ALA A 135 -2.83 -4.25 8.24
N ALA A 136 -3.45 -3.93 7.10
CA ALA A 136 -4.80 -3.40 7.07
C ALA A 136 -5.86 -4.48 7.46
N VAL A 137 -5.69 -5.73 7.03
CA VAL A 137 -6.57 -6.85 7.44
C VAL A 137 -6.45 -7.12 8.93
N ASP A 138 -5.24 -7.08 9.51
CA ASP A 138 -5.03 -7.16 10.95
C ASP A 138 -5.80 -6.03 11.68
N GLY A 139 -5.91 -4.85 11.07
CA GLY A 139 -6.74 -3.73 11.56
C GLY A 139 -8.24 -4.00 11.50
N LEU A 140 -8.73 -4.71 10.50
CA LEU A 140 -10.14 -5.13 10.43
C LEU A 140 -10.46 -6.11 11.57
N GLN A 141 -9.54 -7.01 11.90
CA GLN A 141 -9.66 -7.90 13.04
C GLN A 141 -9.71 -7.11 14.36
N ASP A 142 -8.84 -6.13 14.56
CA ASP A 142 -8.87 -5.23 15.73
C ASP A 142 -10.17 -4.41 15.82
N ALA A 143 -10.82 -4.16 14.72
CA ALA A 143 -12.13 -3.51 14.67
C ALA A 143 -13.29 -4.45 15.01
N GLY A 144 -13.04 -5.75 15.09
CA GLY A 144 -14.06 -6.77 15.35
C GLY A 144 -14.86 -7.18 14.10
N VAL A 145 -14.36 -6.83 12.90
CA VAL A 145 -14.97 -7.24 11.63
C VAL A 145 -14.84 -8.76 11.44
N PHE A 146 -13.71 -9.32 11.87
CA PHE A 146 -13.42 -10.75 11.82
C PHE A 146 -13.13 -11.27 13.22
N GLU A 147 -13.51 -12.51 13.49
CA GLU A 147 -13.11 -13.19 14.71
C GLU A 147 -11.64 -13.59 14.65
N ASP A 148 -11.20 -14.05 13.46
CA ASP A 148 -9.84 -14.47 13.17
C ASP A 148 -9.54 -14.13 11.69
N ASP A 149 -8.24 -13.99 11.32
CA ASP A 149 -7.79 -13.75 9.95
C ASP A 149 -7.45 -15.06 9.20
N ASN A 150 -7.85 -16.20 9.74
CA ASN A 150 -7.60 -17.50 9.12
C ASN A 150 -8.40 -17.69 7.81
N ALA A 151 -7.98 -18.67 7.00
CA ALA A 151 -8.56 -18.93 5.67
C ALA A 151 -10.04 -19.39 5.70
N ALA A 152 -10.59 -19.78 6.85
CA ALA A 152 -12.00 -20.10 6.97
C ALA A 152 -12.86 -18.82 7.03
N VAL A 153 -12.34 -17.77 7.63
CA VAL A 153 -13.01 -16.47 7.78
C VAL A 153 -12.65 -15.53 6.65
N VAL A 154 -11.35 -15.36 6.34
CA VAL A 154 -10.87 -14.51 5.24
C VAL A 154 -10.45 -15.38 4.08
N THR A 155 -11.33 -15.56 3.10
CA THR A 155 -11.14 -16.51 1.99
C THR A 155 -10.13 -16.07 0.95
N GLY A 156 -9.70 -14.82 0.97
CA GLY A 156 -8.68 -14.28 0.10
C GLY A 156 -8.36 -12.83 0.42
N VAL A 157 -7.10 -12.44 0.15
CA VAL A 157 -6.63 -11.05 0.19
C VAL A 157 -6.01 -10.77 -1.17
N ASP A 158 -6.85 -10.33 -2.11
CA ASP A 158 -6.52 -10.31 -3.53
C ASP A 158 -6.05 -8.93 -4.00
N PRO A 159 -4.92 -8.85 -4.74
CA PRO A 159 -4.43 -7.62 -5.32
C PRO A 159 -5.22 -7.19 -6.57
N ARG A 160 -5.50 -5.91 -6.68
CA ARG A 160 -6.05 -5.29 -7.91
C ARG A 160 -5.36 -3.97 -8.20
N ALA A 161 -5.23 -3.66 -9.47
CA ALA A 161 -4.78 -2.37 -9.93
C ALA A 161 -5.98 -1.44 -10.09
N GLY A 162 -6.02 -0.36 -9.33
CA GLY A 162 -7.07 0.65 -9.41
C GLY A 162 -6.73 1.79 -10.36
N GLU A 163 -7.63 2.74 -10.47
CA GLU A 163 -7.47 3.94 -11.29
C GLU A 163 -6.22 4.75 -10.90
N ARG A 164 -5.65 5.42 -11.90
CA ARG A 164 -4.54 6.36 -11.67
C ARG A 164 -5.06 7.62 -11.01
N GLN A 165 -4.30 8.13 -10.06
CA GLN A 165 -4.69 9.32 -9.32
C GLN A 165 -3.63 10.42 -9.34
N SER A 166 -4.10 11.66 -9.19
CA SER A 166 -3.26 12.81 -8.90
C SER A 166 -2.89 12.77 -7.41
N GLY A 167 -1.61 12.79 -7.08
CA GLY A 167 -1.15 12.79 -5.69
C GLY A 167 0.33 12.48 -5.58
N ALA A 168 0.88 12.72 -4.39
CA ALA A 168 2.30 12.46 -4.12
C ALA A 168 2.57 10.98 -3.88
N ASN A 169 1.62 10.27 -3.27
CA ASN A 169 1.78 8.88 -2.85
C ASN A 169 0.88 7.92 -3.63
N ILE A 170 1.23 6.66 -3.61
CA ILE A 170 0.34 5.56 -4.01
C ILE A 170 -0.68 5.40 -2.90
N ARG A 171 -1.94 5.18 -3.26
CA ARG A 171 -3.01 4.94 -2.31
C ARG A 171 -3.51 3.50 -2.39
N MET A 172 -4.21 3.09 -1.35
CA MET A 172 -4.83 1.79 -1.27
C MET A 172 -6.26 1.92 -0.77
N SER A 173 -7.15 1.13 -1.35
CA SER A 173 -8.49 0.91 -0.82
C SER A 173 -8.64 -0.57 -0.50
N LEU A 174 -9.38 -0.88 0.57
CA LEU A 174 -9.81 -2.23 0.87
C LEU A 174 -11.28 -2.36 0.50
N VAL A 175 -11.63 -3.42 -0.20
CA VAL A 175 -13.02 -3.81 -0.47
C VAL A 175 -13.29 -5.10 0.28
N ILE A 176 -14.17 -5.02 1.25
CA ILE A 176 -14.55 -6.15 2.11
C ILE A 176 -15.87 -6.68 1.56
N ILE A 177 -15.89 -7.89 1.07
CA ILE A 177 -17.04 -8.52 0.42
C ILE A 177 -17.58 -9.59 1.36
N ASP A 178 -18.83 -9.42 1.79
CA ASP A 178 -19.52 -10.39 2.61
C ASP A 178 -19.85 -11.64 1.77
N GLN A 179 -19.38 -12.79 2.21
CA GLN A 179 -19.68 -14.07 1.56
C GLN A 179 -20.79 -14.85 2.26
N GLY A 180 -21.31 -14.29 3.37
CA GLY A 180 -22.36 -14.95 4.14
C GLY A 180 -21.89 -16.27 4.80
N GLU A 181 -22.83 -17.03 5.30
CA GLU A 181 -22.61 -18.40 5.72
C GLU A 181 -22.57 -19.30 4.49
N GLU A 182 -21.65 -20.26 4.43
CA GLU A 182 -21.72 -21.31 3.42
C GLU A 182 -23.10 -21.98 3.54
N ASN A 183 -23.94 -21.82 2.54
CA ASN A 183 -25.11 -22.68 2.39
C ASN A 183 -24.60 -24.11 2.16
N THR A 184 -24.36 -24.84 3.24
CA THR A 184 -24.16 -26.29 3.21
C THR A 184 -25.48 -26.95 2.82
N HIS A 185 -25.90 -26.76 1.54
CA HIS A 185 -26.92 -27.57 0.93
C HIS A 185 -26.19 -28.49 -0.05
N GLY A 186 -25.75 -29.62 0.46
CA GLY A 186 -25.31 -30.78 -0.27
C GLY A 186 -26.25 -31.93 0.01
#